data_51b3635df8c4600ca87182f2c2761b6f
#
_entry.id   51b3635df8c4600ca87182f2c2761b6f
#
_cell.length_a   1.000
_cell.length_b   1.000
_cell.length_c   1.000
_cell.angle_alpha   90.00
_cell.angle_beta   90.00
_cell.angle_gamma   90.00
#
_symmetry.space_group_name_H-M   'P 1'
#
loop_
_entity.id
_entity.type
_entity.pdbx_description
1 polymer ?
#
loop_
_entity_poly.entity_id
_entity_poly.type
_entity_poly.pdbx_seq_one_letter_code
_entity_poly.pdbx_strand_id
1 'polypeptide(L)'
;MRRPLFLGVLLSLSVSLFAAKSQYEYYAVGNQNDVTKTTVAGTVLMGGGTDVDAAFQWMIGKSGGGDFVVIRATGTDAYNPYIYGLGTVDSVETLIIKSRTAAADPFVVAKIRNAEALWIAGGDQSDYINFWKGTPVADAINYVANTKHAPVGGTSAGLAVLGQFIYTGAAGSVTSSQALADPYHRYVTLDRDFVQIANLGGVITDSHFVTRDRFGRSVAFLARIIKDGWASSAHGIGIDEATAMLVEPTGAATRVGSGAVYFLTSNGVPQVCVSGSPLTYTGIGVYKVSGAATFNLATWAGSGGTAYTVSANAGALSSSNGSIY
;
A
#
# COMPACT_ATOMS: atom_id res chain seq x y z
N MET A 1 -83.35 9.67 22.89
CA MET A 1 -82.06 10.21 22.38
C MET A 1 -80.95 9.14 22.55
N ARG A 2 -80.58 8.45 21.46
CA ARG A 2 -79.51 7.43 21.48
C ARG A 2 -78.26 8.09 20.91
N ARG A 3 -77.12 8.15 21.66
CA ARG A 3 -75.81 8.63 21.21
C ARG A 3 -75.08 7.51 20.47
N PRO A 4 -74.46 7.75 19.32
CA PRO A 4 -73.62 6.75 18.68
C PRO A 4 -72.26 6.70 19.32
N LEU A 5 -71.76 5.50 19.57
CA LEU A 5 -70.42 5.18 20.04
C LEU A 5 -69.48 5.16 18.80
N PHE A 6 -68.51 6.11 18.74
CA PHE A 6 -67.47 6.07 17.72
C PHE A 6 -66.31 5.15 18.21
N LEU A 7 -66.16 4.02 17.54
CA LEU A 7 -65.05 3.10 17.76
C LEU A 7 -63.86 3.57 16.87
N GLY A 8 -62.88 4.23 17.48
CA GLY A 8 -61.64 4.60 16.78
C GLY A 8 -60.73 3.40 16.60
N VAL A 9 -60.50 2.99 15.36
CA VAL A 9 -59.51 1.97 15.01
C VAL A 9 -58.13 2.63 14.94
N LEU A 10 -57.26 2.35 15.93
CA LEU A 10 -55.83 2.71 15.86
C LEU A 10 -55.13 1.75 14.92
N LEU A 11 -54.75 2.25 13.74
CA LEU A 11 -53.87 1.54 12.79
C LEU A 11 -52.41 1.71 13.25
N SER A 12 -51.84 0.70 13.89
CA SER A 12 -50.43 0.67 14.22
C SER A 12 -49.60 0.35 12.95
N LEU A 13 -48.93 1.37 12.37
CA LEU A 13 -47.95 1.17 11.32
C LEU A 13 -46.69 0.56 11.95
N SER A 14 -46.49 -0.75 11.76
CA SER A 14 -45.23 -1.41 12.07
C SER A 14 -44.24 -1.10 10.94
N VAL A 15 -43.32 -0.16 11.19
CA VAL A 15 -42.17 0.06 10.33
C VAL A 15 -41.18 -1.07 10.57
N SER A 16 -41.15 -2.05 9.65
CA SER A 16 -40.10 -3.07 9.63
C SER A 16 -38.78 -2.39 9.22
N LEU A 17 -37.91 -2.09 10.18
CA LEU A 17 -36.53 -1.78 9.88
C LEU A 17 -35.86 -3.03 9.31
N PHE A 18 -35.76 -3.12 8.00
CA PHE A 18 -34.80 -4.04 7.37
C PHE A 18 -33.39 -3.53 7.71
N ALA A 19 -32.67 -4.23 8.57
CA ALA A 19 -31.25 -3.99 8.76
C ALA A 19 -30.57 -4.20 7.40
N ALA A 20 -30.06 -3.13 6.81
CA ALA A 20 -29.28 -3.22 5.60
C ALA A 20 -28.09 -4.14 5.86
N LYS A 21 -27.89 -5.14 4.98
CA LYS A 21 -26.75 -6.07 5.09
C LYS A 21 -25.48 -5.23 5.12
N SER A 22 -24.64 -5.42 6.14
CA SER A 22 -23.35 -4.75 6.26
C SER A 22 -22.54 -4.92 4.97
N GLN A 23 -22.02 -3.81 4.43
CA GLN A 23 -21.21 -3.81 3.20
C GLN A 23 -19.73 -4.08 3.48
N TYR A 24 -19.36 -4.31 4.73
CA TYR A 24 -18.04 -4.74 5.19
C TYR A 24 -18.16 -6.03 6.00
N GLU A 25 -17.04 -6.71 6.16
CA GLU A 25 -16.93 -7.80 7.14
C GLU A 25 -15.92 -7.38 8.21
N TYR A 26 -16.16 -7.83 9.44
CA TYR A 26 -15.32 -7.54 10.59
C TYR A 26 -15.04 -8.81 11.37
N TYR A 27 -13.77 -9.04 11.67
CA TYR A 27 -13.28 -10.18 12.42
C TYR A 27 -12.27 -9.70 13.46
N ALA A 28 -12.23 -10.32 14.63
CA ALA A 28 -11.31 -9.94 15.69
C ALA A 28 -10.84 -11.15 16.50
N VAL A 29 -9.64 -11.05 17.04
CA VAL A 29 -9.07 -11.92 18.07
C VAL A 29 -8.48 -11.04 19.16
N GLY A 30 -8.56 -11.46 20.43
CA GLY A 30 -8.15 -10.67 21.59
C GLY A 30 -9.30 -9.85 22.19
N ASN A 31 -8.97 -8.77 22.85
CA ASN A 31 -9.94 -7.86 23.46
C ASN A 31 -10.50 -6.91 22.39
N GLN A 32 -11.82 -6.87 22.23
CA GLN A 32 -12.47 -6.03 21.22
C GLN A 32 -12.86 -4.63 21.72
N ASN A 33 -12.64 -4.36 23.00
CA ASN A 33 -12.77 -3.01 23.52
C ASN A 33 -11.55 -2.19 23.11
N ASP A 34 -11.80 -1.00 22.60
CA ASP A 34 -10.75 -0.08 22.17
C ASP A 34 -9.81 0.27 23.32
N VAL A 35 -8.52 0.26 23.05
CA VAL A 35 -7.49 0.67 23.99
C VAL A 35 -6.65 1.79 23.39
N THR A 36 -6.17 2.69 24.24
CA THR A 36 -5.24 3.72 23.79
C THR A 36 -3.85 3.44 24.34
N LYS A 37 -2.89 3.22 23.45
CA LYS A 37 -1.47 3.04 23.79
C LYS A 37 -0.63 4.14 23.16
N THR A 38 0.53 4.40 23.76
CA THR A 38 1.53 5.28 23.14
C THR A 38 2.17 4.56 21.96
N THR A 39 2.06 5.15 20.79
CA THR A 39 2.59 4.61 19.54
C THR A 39 3.88 5.32 19.12
N VAL A 40 4.67 4.65 18.30
CA VAL A 40 5.84 5.22 17.62
C VAL A 40 5.66 5.05 16.13
N ALA A 41 5.73 6.14 15.38
CA ALA A 41 5.60 6.10 13.93
C ALA A 41 6.63 5.17 13.26
N GLY A 42 6.28 4.68 12.10
CA GLY A 42 7.13 3.89 11.24
C GLY A 42 6.36 3.31 10.07
N THR A 43 7.06 2.90 9.04
CA THR A 43 6.41 2.33 7.84
C THR A 43 7.03 0.98 7.49
N VAL A 44 6.19 -0.01 7.22
CA VAL A 44 6.62 -1.30 6.68
C VAL A 44 6.22 -1.41 5.22
N LEU A 45 7.22 -1.59 4.36
CA LEU A 45 7.05 -1.84 2.93
C LEU A 45 7.40 -3.30 2.65
N MET A 46 6.42 -4.16 2.33
CA MET A 46 6.64 -5.60 2.16
C MET A 46 6.30 -6.06 0.74
N GLY A 47 7.20 -6.84 0.13
CA GLY A 47 7.15 -7.19 -1.28
C GLY A 47 6.12 -8.26 -1.68
N GLY A 48 5.47 -8.90 -0.71
CA GLY A 48 4.50 -9.98 -0.97
C GLY A 48 5.13 -11.38 -0.92
N GLY A 49 4.37 -12.38 -1.34
CA GLY A 49 4.75 -13.79 -1.15
C GLY A 49 4.57 -14.19 0.31
N THR A 50 5.56 -14.87 0.87
CA THR A 50 5.58 -15.21 2.29
C THR A 50 5.77 -13.96 3.14
N ASP A 51 4.93 -13.80 4.15
CA ASP A 51 5.04 -12.69 5.10
C ASP A 51 6.32 -12.80 5.95
N VAL A 52 6.83 -11.66 6.42
CA VAL A 52 8.08 -11.56 7.18
C VAL A 52 7.75 -11.26 8.64
N ASP A 53 7.85 -12.26 9.52
CA ASP A 53 7.51 -12.14 10.94
C ASP A 53 8.17 -10.95 11.63
N ALA A 54 9.47 -10.73 11.35
CA ALA A 54 10.22 -9.62 11.93
C ALA A 54 9.61 -8.25 11.63
N ALA A 55 8.93 -8.10 10.50
CA ALA A 55 8.26 -6.84 10.15
C ALA A 55 7.01 -6.61 11.00
N PHE A 56 6.21 -7.64 11.24
CA PHE A 56 5.06 -7.55 12.14
C PHE A 56 5.49 -7.37 13.60
N GLN A 57 6.51 -8.10 14.06
CA GLN A 57 7.06 -7.94 15.41
C GLN A 57 7.57 -6.50 15.65
N TRP A 58 8.19 -5.89 14.64
CA TRP A 58 8.61 -4.49 14.70
C TRP A 58 7.41 -3.53 14.79
N MET A 59 6.33 -3.76 14.01
CA MET A 59 5.09 -2.97 14.11
C MET A 59 4.42 -3.15 15.46
N ILE A 60 4.35 -4.38 15.99
CA ILE A 60 3.81 -4.68 17.32
C ILE A 60 4.58 -3.91 18.40
N GLY A 61 5.91 -3.88 18.33
CA GLY A 61 6.73 -3.08 19.25
C GLY A 61 6.40 -1.59 19.18
N LYS A 62 6.18 -1.04 17.98
CA LYS A 62 5.82 0.37 17.78
C LYS A 62 4.37 0.70 18.14
N SER A 63 3.47 -0.26 18.14
CA SER A 63 2.07 -0.10 18.56
C SER A 63 1.91 0.03 20.08
N GLY A 64 2.96 -0.22 20.86
CA GLY A 64 2.87 -0.28 22.32
C GLY A 64 1.99 -1.43 22.84
N GLY A 65 1.71 -2.44 21.99
CA GLY A 65 0.84 -3.57 22.31
C GLY A 65 -0.65 -3.25 22.30
N GLY A 66 -1.06 -2.24 21.54
CA GLY A 66 -2.47 -1.87 21.36
C GLY A 66 -3.17 -2.67 20.25
N ASP A 67 -4.19 -2.08 19.64
CA ASP A 67 -5.02 -2.71 18.62
C ASP A 67 -4.32 -2.70 17.25
N PHE A 68 -4.15 -3.89 16.68
CA PHE A 68 -3.56 -4.07 15.35
C PHE A 68 -4.67 -4.28 14.31
N VAL A 69 -4.91 -3.29 13.45
CA VAL A 69 -5.98 -3.35 12.45
C VAL A 69 -5.43 -3.70 11.07
N VAL A 70 -6.03 -4.70 10.45
CA VAL A 70 -5.76 -5.13 9.07
C VAL A 70 -6.92 -4.70 8.18
N ILE A 71 -6.63 -4.04 7.07
CA ILE A 71 -7.65 -3.66 6.08
C ILE A 71 -7.36 -4.30 4.73
N ARG A 72 -8.43 -4.72 4.05
CA ARG A 72 -8.39 -5.32 2.72
C ARG A 72 -9.75 -5.20 2.01
N ALA A 73 -9.79 -5.33 0.69
CA ALA A 73 -11.05 -5.31 -0.06
C ALA A 73 -11.65 -6.71 -0.22
N THR A 74 -10.80 -7.74 -0.27
CA THR A 74 -11.19 -9.15 -0.46
C THR A 74 -10.30 -10.07 0.38
N GLY A 75 -10.70 -11.31 0.60
CA GLY A 75 -9.93 -12.33 1.32
C GLY A 75 -10.56 -12.72 2.66
N THR A 76 -9.74 -13.09 3.64
CA THR A 76 -10.16 -13.61 4.94
C THR A 76 -9.46 -12.88 6.09
N ASP A 77 -9.75 -13.30 7.31
CA ASP A 77 -9.14 -12.84 8.56
C ASP A 77 -7.87 -13.63 8.96
N ALA A 78 -7.22 -14.30 8.01
CA ALA A 78 -6.05 -15.15 8.31
C ALA A 78 -4.91 -14.42 9.02
N TYR A 79 -4.83 -13.09 8.89
CA TYR A 79 -3.88 -12.25 9.62
C TYR A 79 -4.16 -12.20 11.13
N ASN A 80 -5.42 -12.37 11.56
CA ASN A 80 -5.76 -12.24 12.98
C ASN A 80 -4.99 -13.23 13.87
N PRO A 81 -5.14 -14.56 13.72
CA PRO A 81 -4.40 -15.51 14.53
C PRO A 81 -2.89 -15.45 14.27
N TYR A 82 -2.47 -15.12 13.04
CA TYR A 82 -1.05 -15.03 12.68
C TYR A 82 -0.35 -13.89 13.44
N ILE A 83 -0.83 -12.65 13.33
CA ILE A 83 -0.21 -11.50 14.00
C ILE A 83 -0.34 -11.61 15.51
N TYR A 84 -1.50 -12.09 16.01
CA TYR A 84 -1.74 -12.29 17.44
C TYR A 84 -0.73 -13.29 18.07
N GLY A 85 -0.28 -14.28 17.29
CA GLY A 85 0.74 -15.23 17.68
C GLY A 85 2.18 -14.71 17.65
N LEU A 86 2.45 -13.56 17.02
CA LEU A 86 3.80 -13.02 16.85
C LEU A 86 4.29 -12.12 18.00
N GLY A 87 3.39 -11.67 18.86
CA GLY A 87 3.78 -10.80 19.98
C GLY A 87 2.59 -10.38 20.84
N THR A 88 2.83 -9.49 21.80
CA THR A 88 1.80 -9.00 22.71
C THR A 88 1.07 -7.81 22.07
N VAL A 89 -0.18 -8.01 21.71
CA VAL A 89 -1.13 -6.98 21.25
C VAL A 89 -2.46 -7.16 21.99
N ASP A 90 -3.23 -6.10 22.15
CA ASP A 90 -4.54 -6.17 22.81
C ASP A 90 -5.54 -6.90 21.93
N SER A 91 -5.61 -6.53 20.67
CA SER A 91 -6.41 -7.19 19.64
C SER A 91 -5.70 -7.24 18.29
N VAL A 92 -6.15 -8.16 17.41
CA VAL A 92 -5.92 -8.10 15.96
C VAL A 92 -7.28 -8.17 15.27
N GLU A 93 -7.55 -7.16 14.45
CA GLU A 93 -8.84 -6.96 13.84
C GLU A 93 -8.72 -6.86 12.31
N THR A 94 -9.56 -7.58 11.57
CA THR A 94 -9.59 -7.47 10.10
C THR A 94 -10.90 -6.86 9.64
N LEU A 95 -10.78 -5.81 8.82
CA LEU A 95 -11.89 -5.18 8.09
C LEU A 95 -11.78 -5.50 6.60
N ILE A 96 -12.83 -6.14 6.04
CA ILE A 96 -12.94 -6.36 4.60
C ILE A 96 -13.91 -5.32 4.03
N ILE A 97 -13.36 -4.30 3.34
CA ILE A 97 -14.05 -3.06 2.94
C ILE A 97 -14.26 -3.10 1.42
N LYS A 98 -15.47 -3.50 0.97
CA LYS A 98 -15.75 -3.91 -0.41
C LYS A 98 -16.41 -2.83 -1.28
N SER A 99 -16.61 -1.63 -0.76
CA SER A 99 -17.29 -0.55 -1.49
C SER A 99 -17.00 0.82 -0.88
N ARG A 100 -17.30 1.88 -1.63
CA ARG A 100 -17.22 3.26 -1.13
C ARG A 100 -18.20 3.51 0.02
N THR A 101 -19.36 2.86 0.03
CA THR A 101 -20.33 2.93 1.15
C THR A 101 -19.73 2.31 2.42
N ALA A 102 -19.10 1.14 2.31
CA ALA A 102 -18.37 0.52 3.42
C ALA A 102 -17.22 1.39 3.91
N ALA A 103 -16.51 2.05 2.99
CA ALA A 103 -15.40 2.96 3.31
C ALA A 103 -15.85 4.30 3.95
N ALA A 104 -17.16 4.57 3.98
CA ALA A 104 -17.74 5.70 4.68
C ALA A 104 -18.50 5.28 5.97
N ASP A 105 -18.52 3.99 6.28
CA ASP A 105 -19.22 3.47 7.46
C ASP A 105 -18.53 3.97 8.75
N PRO A 106 -19.24 4.57 9.70
CA PRO A 106 -18.66 5.13 10.92
C PRO A 106 -17.92 4.09 11.77
N PHE A 107 -18.37 2.83 11.80
CA PHE A 107 -17.69 1.75 12.53
C PHE A 107 -16.33 1.44 11.90
N VAL A 108 -16.28 1.28 10.58
CA VAL A 108 -15.06 1.03 9.82
C VAL A 108 -14.04 2.15 10.03
N VAL A 109 -14.49 3.38 9.90
CA VAL A 109 -13.65 4.58 10.08
C VAL A 109 -13.12 4.69 11.52
N ALA A 110 -13.98 4.42 12.52
CA ALA A 110 -13.58 4.46 13.92
C ALA A 110 -12.53 3.39 14.25
N LYS A 111 -12.73 2.15 13.80
CA LYS A 111 -11.76 1.06 14.00
C LYS A 111 -10.39 1.39 13.39
N ILE A 112 -10.34 1.94 12.18
CA ILE A 112 -9.07 2.36 11.57
C ILE A 112 -8.44 3.52 12.36
N ARG A 113 -9.19 4.56 12.71
CA ARG A 113 -8.65 5.72 13.44
C ARG A 113 -8.11 5.38 14.82
N ASN A 114 -8.71 4.39 15.47
CA ASN A 114 -8.33 3.97 16.82
C ASN A 114 -7.13 2.99 16.81
N ALA A 115 -6.77 2.40 15.69
CA ALA A 115 -5.69 1.44 15.58
C ALA A 115 -4.33 1.98 16.07
N GLU A 116 -3.60 1.19 16.85
CA GLU A 116 -2.21 1.43 17.24
C GLU A 116 -1.20 0.88 16.21
N ALA A 117 -1.65 0.00 15.31
CA ALA A 117 -0.92 -0.39 14.11
C ALA A 117 -1.91 -0.66 12.98
N LEU A 118 -1.57 -0.24 11.75
CA LEU A 118 -2.42 -0.42 10.58
C LEU A 118 -1.69 -1.17 9.48
N TRP A 119 -2.31 -2.24 8.97
CA TRP A 119 -1.78 -3.07 7.89
C TRP A 119 -2.72 -3.10 6.70
N ILE A 120 -2.20 -2.78 5.51
CA ILE A 120 -2.91 -2.97 4.24
C ILE A 120 -2.46 -4.29 3.63
N ALA A 121 -3.34 -5.28 3.65
CA ALA A 121 -3.03 -6.62 3.17
C ALA A 121 -2.87 -6.67 1.64
N GLY A 122 -2.38 -7.79 1.14
CA GLY A 122 -2.38 -8.08 -0.30
C GLY A 122 -3.78 -8.29 -0.86
N GLY A 123 -3.92 -8.16 -2.18
CA GLY A 123 -5.18 -8.29 -2.90
C GLY A 123 -5.09 -7.68 -4.30
N ASP A 124 -6.14 -7.00 -4.72
CA ASP A 124 -6.16 -6.18 -5.92
C ASP A 124 -6.10 -4.70 -5.53
N GLN A 125 -5.01 -4.01 -5.89
CA GLN A 125 -4.85 -2.59 -5.58
C GLN A 125 -5.84 -1.69 -6.32
N SER A 126 -6.42 -2.14 -7.43
CA SER A 126 -7.48 -1.39 -8.11
C SER A 126 -8.73 -1.26 -7.25
N ASP A 127 -9.07 -2.28 -6.47
CA ASP A 127 -10.17 -2.23 -5.51
C ASP A 127 -9.90 -1.20 -4.42
N TYR A 128 -8.66 -1.12 -3.92
CA TYR A 128 -8.28 -0.15 -2.87
C TYR A 128 -8.44 1.28 -3.39
N ILE A 129 -8.00 1.55 -4.61
CA ILE A 129 -8.19 2.87 -5.23
C ILE A 129 -9.66 3.15 -5.49
N ASN A 130 -10.39 2.21 -6.10
CA ASN A 130 -11.80 2.39 -6.45
C ASN A 130 -12.71 2.57 -5.23
N PHE A 131 -12.45 1.82 -4.15
CA PHE A 131 -13.33 1.81 -2.97
C PHE A 131 -12.91 2.82 -1.91
N TRP A 132 -11.60 3.11 -1.75
CA TRP A 132 -11.13 3.85 -0.58
C TRP A 132 -10.61 5.25 -0.90
N LYS A 133 -10.05 5.50 -2.09
CA LYS A 133 -9.51 6.83 -2.45
C LYS A 133 -10.59 7.90 -2.40
N GLY A 134 -10.30 9.01 -1.69
CA GLY A 134 -11.23 10.12 -1.48
C GLY A 134 -12.47 9.72 -0.66
N THR A 135 -12.30 8.84 0.32
CA THR A 135 -13.32 8.44 1.29
C THR A 135 -12.79 8.60 2.72
N PRO A 136 -13.67 8.54 3.75
CA PRO A 136 -13.24 8.58 5.14
C PRO A 136 -12.21 7.51 5.54
N VAL A 137 -12.13 6.36 4.84
CA VAL A 137 -11.07 5.36 5.07
C VAL A 137 -9.70 5.94 4.69
N ALA A 138 -9.56 6.65 3.55
CA ALA A 138 -8.29 7.29 3.20
C ALA A 138 -7.87 8.34 4.24
N ASP A 139 -8.83 9.13 4.72
CA ASP A 139 -8.60 10.12 5.79
C ASP A 139 -8.21 9.44 7.10
N ALA A 140 -8.80 8.29 7.42
CA ALA A 140 -8.47 7.51 8.61
C ALA A 140 -7.04 6.93 8.54
N ILE A 141 -6.62 6.39 7.37
CA ILE A 141 -5.24 5.93 7.14
C ILE A 141 -4.26 7.09 7.35
N ASN A 142 -4.53 8.25 6.74
CA ASN A 142 -3.71 9.46 6.90
C ASN A 142 -3.65 9.92 8.36
N TYR A 143 -4.75 9.85 9.09
CA TYR A 143 -4.79 10.19 10.51
C TYR A 143 -3.90 9.26 11.34
N VAL A 144 -3.98 7.94 11.12
CA VAL A 144 -3.15 6.95 11.82
C VAL A 144 -1.66 7.21 11.58
N ALA A 145 -1.28 7.45 10.33
CA ALA A 145 0.11 7.67 9.96
C ALA A 145 0.67 9.01 10.48
N ASN A 146 -0.09 10.10 10.31
CA ASN A 146 0.45 11.46 10.40
C ASN A 146 0.02 12.23 11.66
N THR A 147 -1.07 11.81 12.32
CA THR A 147 -1.58 12.47 13.53
C THR A 147 -1.42 11.59 14.77
N LYS A 148 -1.83 10.34 14.69
CA LYS A 148 -1.66 9.37 15.78
C LYS A 148 -0.19 8.89 15.89
N HIS A 149 0.58 9.01 14.79
CA HIS A 149 1.96 8.51 14.68
C HIS A 149 2.07 7.03 15.02
N ALA A 150 1.09 6.24 14.59
CA ALA A 150 1.11 4.80 14.70
C ALA A 150 1.81 4.18 13.47
N PRO A 151 2.42 2.97 13.60
CA PRO A 151 3.04 2.30 12.48
C PRO A 151 2.00 1.90 11.42
N VAL A 152 2.33 2.15 10.14
CA VAL A 152 1.51 1.77 8.99
C VAL A 152 2.34 0.92 8.05
N GLY A 153 1.76 -0.11 7.48
CA GLY A 153 2.46 -0.93 6.50
C GLY A 153 1.54 -1.60 5.49
N GLY A 154 2.15 -2.26 4.52
CA GLY A 154 1.40 -3.02 3.53
C GLY A 154 2.26 -4.00 2.74
N THR A 155 1.61 -5.04 2.23
CA THR A 155 2.24 -6.09 1.42
C THR A 155 1.60 -6.18 0.05
N SER A 156 2.39 -6.51 -0.99
CA SER A 156 1.88 -6.74 -2.34
C SER A 156 1.02 -5.57 -2.85
N ALA A 157 -0.28 -5.75 -3.06
CA ALA A 157 -1.21 -4.68 -3.41
C ALA A 157 -1.27 -3.57 -2.35
N GLY A 158 -1.16 -3.92 -1.06
CA GLY A 158 -1.09 -2.95 0.04
C GLY A 158 0.18 -2.11 -0.01
N LEU A 159 1.33 -2.68 -0.38
CA LEU A 159 2.55 -1.91 -0.67
C LEU A 159 2.34 -0.96 -1.85
N ALA A 160 1.74 -1.45 -2.94
CA ALA A 160 1.58 -0.70 -4.18
C ALA A 160 0.79 0.61 -4.04
N VAL A 161 -0.01 0.76 -2.97
CA VAL A 161 -0.83 1.95 -2.71
C VAL A 161 -0.24 2.90 -1.66
N LEU A 162 0.93 2.61 -1.08
CA LEU A 162 1.54 3.47 -0.05
C LEU A 162 2.35 4.62 -0.64
N GLY A 163 2.86 4.51 -1.87
CA GLY A 163 3.59 5.58 -2.54
C GLY A 163 2.68 6.73 -2.98
N GLN A 164 3.26 7.92 -3.19
CA GLN A 164 2.53 9.03 -3.77
C GLN A 164 2.00 8.67 -5.17
N PHE A 165 2.83 8.02 -5.99
CA PHE A 165 2.44 7.52 -7.29
C PHE A 165 2.10 6.03 -7.18
N ILE A 166 1.10 5.59 -7.94
CA ILE A 166 0.49 4.28 -7.77
C ILE A 166 0.33 3.63 -9.14
N TYR A 167 0.80 2.40 -9.28
CA TYR A 167 0.37 1.53 -10.35
C TYR A 167 -0.92 0.83 -9.93
N THR A 168 -2.05 1.20 -10.54
CA THR A 168 -3.38 0.73 -10.10
C THR A 168 -3.72 -0.68 -10.57
N GLY A 169 -3.19 -1.11 -11.71
CA GLY A 169 -3.57 -2.39 -12.32
C GLY A 169 -5.04 -2.47 -12.76
N ALA A 170 -5.75 -1.33 -12.85
CA ALA A 170 -7.20 -1.28 -13.09
C ALA A 170 -7.66 -1.92 -14.40
N ALA A 171 -6.78 -2.03 -15.39
CA ALA A 171 -7.07 -2.71 -16.66
C ALA A 171 -6.43 -4.10 -16.74
N GLY A 172 -5.80 -4.58 -15.66
CA GLY A 172 -5.02 -5.80 -15.59
C GLY A 172 -3.52 -5.56 -15.37
N SER A 173 -2.77 -6.62 -15.09
CA SER A 173 -1.33 -6.50 -14.79
C SER A 173 -0.52 -6.33 -16.08
N VAL A 174 0.37 -5.33 -16.10
CA VAL A 174 1.34 -5.12 -17.18
C VAL A 174 2.62 -5.88 -16.90
N THR A 175 3.19 -6.55 -17.91
CA THR A 175 4.54 -7.13 -17.84
C THR A 175 5.61 -6.07 -18.15
N SER A 176 6.87 -6.34 -17.76
CA SER A 176 8.00 -5.46 -18.12
C SER A 176 8.14 -5.30 -19.62
N SER A 177 8.02 -6.39 -20.39
CA SER A 177 8.12 -6.35 -21.85
C SER A 177 7.03 -5.52 -22.50
N GLN A 178 5.78 -5.61 -22.03
CA GLN A 178 4.67 -4.78 -22.52
C GLN A 178 4.89 -3.30 -22.25
N ALA A 179 5.28 -2.96 -21.00
CA ALA A 179 5.49 -1.57 -20.59
C ALA A 179 6.70 -0.92 -21.29
N LEU A 180 7.74 -1.72 -21.60
CA LEU A 180 8.90 -1.25 -22.34
C LEU A 180 8.63 -1.12 -23.85
N ALA A 181 7.80 -1.99 -24.41
CA ALA A 181 7.39 -1.91 -25.82
C ALA A 181 6.45 -0.73 -26.08
N ASP A 182 5.61 -0.40 -25.11
CA ASP A 182 4.72 0.77 -25.16
C ASP A 182 4.46 1.29 -23.73
N PRO A 183 5.09 2.40 -23.31
CA PRO A 183 4.86 2.97 -21.99
C PRO A 183 3.42 3.49 -21.78
N TYR A 184 2.62 3.60 -22.85
CA TYR A 184 1.20 3.91 -22.82
C TYR A 184 0.32 2.68 -23.09
N HIS A 185 0.88 1.47 -22.98
CA HIS A 185 0.10 0.25 -23.10
C HIS A 185 -1.11 0.29 -22.15
N ARG A 186 -2.27 -0.21 -22.59
CA ARG A 186 -3.55 -0.13 -21.87
C ARG A 186 -3.49 -0.63 -20.41
N TYR A 187 -2.55 -1.51 -20.10
CA TYR A 187 -2.34 -2.03 -18.73
C TYR A 187 -1.41 -1.15 -17.88
N VAL A 188 -0.78 -0.12 -18.44
CA VAL A 188 -0.03 0.87 -17.67
C VAL A 188 -1.02 1.90 -17.14
N THR A 189 -1.72 1.55 -16.07
CA THR A 189 -2.69 2.42 -15.41
C THR A 189 -2.06 3.00 -14.15
N LEU A 190 -1.87 4.32 -14.14
CA LEU A 190 -1.24 5.05 -13.03
C LEU A 190 -2.26 5.97 -12.36
N ASP A 191 -2.08 6.20 -11.06
CA ASP A 191 -2.79 7.17 -10.25
C ASP A 191 -1.83 7.79 -9.22
N ARG A 192 -2.29 8.74 -8.41
CA ARG A 192 -1.48 9.41 -7.40
C ARG A 192 -2.34 9.91 -6.24
N ASP A 193 -1.67 10.25 -5.13
CA ASP A 193 -2.28 10.98 -4.02
C ASP A 193 -3.50 10.25 -3.39
N PHE A 194 -3.32 8.95 -3.08
CA PHE A 194 -4.32 8.18 -2.31
C PHE A 194 -4.12 8.40 -0.82
N VAL A 195 -2.92 8.12 -0.31
CA VAL A 195 -2.53 8.35 1.08
C VAL A 195 -1.21 9.12 1.15
N GLN A 196 -0.95 9.75 2.29
CA GLN A 196 0.29 10.48 2.55
C GLN A 196 1.08 9.73 3.62
N ILE A 197 2.11 9.01 3.20
CA ILE A 197 3.01 8.28 4.09
C ILE A 197 4.35 9.00 4.12
N ALA A 198 4.89 9.20 5.33
CA ALA A 198 6.17 9.86 5.53
C ALA A 198 7.28 9.21 4.69
N ASN A 199 8.14 10.02 4.07
CA ASN A 199 9.24 9.62 3.19
C ASN A 199 8.83 8.90 1.88
N LEU A 200 7.53 8.85 1.54
CA LEU A 200 7.04 8.29 0.28
C LEU A 200 6.48 9.34 -0.71
N GLY A 201 6.68 10.62 -0.44
CA GLY A 201 6.44 11.69 -1.41
C GLY A 201 7.37 11.55 -2.62
N GLY A 202 6.83 11.67 -3.84
CA GLY A 202 7.60 11.49 -5.08
C GLY A 202 7.97 10.04 -5.41
N VAL A 203 7.43 9.05 -4.69
CA VAL A 203 7.79 7.63 -4.82
C VAL A 203 6.65 6.83 -5.43
N ILE A 204 6.99 5.89 -6.33
CA ILE A 204 6.14 4.75 -6.73
C ILE A 204 6.72 3.46 -6.14
N THR A 205 5.86 2.60 -5.59
CA THR A 205 6.27 1.32 -5.00
C THR A 205 5.80 0.15 -5.85
N ASP A 206 6.61 -0.89 -5.94
CA ASP A 206 6.29 -2.14 -6.64
C ASP A 206 6.72 -3.37 -5.83
N SER A 207 5.93 -4.42 -5.89
CA SER A 207 6.07 -5.66 -5.12
C SER A 207 6.46 -6.84 -6.01
N HIS A 208 6.77 -8.03 -5.44
CA HIS A 208 7.14 -9.25 -6.18
C HIS A 208 8.21 -8.97 -7.26
N PHE A 209 9.18 -8.13 -6.93
CA PHE A 209 9.92 -7.35 -7.92
C PHE A 209 10.79 -8.21 -8.83
N VAL A 210 11.61 -9.09 -8.24
CA VAL A 210 12.45 -10.04 -8.98
C VAL A 210 11.62 -11.22 -9.45
N THR A 211 10.83 -11.81 -8.56
CA THR A 211 10.05 -13.02 -8.81
C THR A 211 9.13 -12.89 -10.03
N ARG A 212 8.59 -11.70 -10.28
CA ARG A 212 7.68 -11.43 -11.42
C ARG A 212 8.28 -10.53 -12.48
N ASP A 213 9.59 -10.37 -12.51
CA ASP A 213 10.32 -9.55 -13.51
C ASP A 213 9.70 -8.14 -13.68
N ARG A 214 9.67 -7.34 -12.61
CA ARG A 214 8.95 -6.05 -12.60
C ARG A 214 9.83 -4.83 -12.85
N PHE A 215 11.14 -5.03 -13.06
CA PHE A 215 12.06 -3.91 -13.24
C PHE A 215 11.68 -3.02 -14.43
N GLY A 216 11.43 -3.63 -15.60
CA GLY A 216 11.14 -2.90 -16.83
C GLY A 216 9.84 -2.07 -16.73
N ARG A 217 8.80 -2.60 -16.08
CA ARG A 217 7.57 -1.82 -15.88
C ARG A 217 7.79 -0.62 -14.95
N SER A 218 8.62 -0.77 -13.91
CA SER A 218 8.94 0.33 -13.00
C SER A 218 9.74 1.43 -13.69
N VAL A 219 10.64 1.09 -14.62
CA VAL A 219 11.32 2.06 -15.49
C VAL A 219 10.29 2.82 -16.35
N ALA A 220 9.31 2.10 -16.92
CA ALA A 220 8.23 2.75 -17.70
C ALA A 220 7.33 3.62 -16.81
N PHE A 221 7.05 3.23 -15.58
CA PHE A 221 6.26 4.05 -14.65
C PHE A 221 6.98 5.37 -14.33
N LEU A 222 8.28 5.32 -14.03
CA LEU A 222 9.08 6.53 -13.81
C LEU A 222 9.08 7.44 -15.05
N ALA A 223 9.27 6.86 -16.24
CA ALA A 223 9.21 7.60 -17.49
C ALA A 223 7.85 8.31 -17.69
N ARG A 224 6.75 7.62 -17.40
CA ARG A 224 5.39 8.17 -17.49
C ARG A 224 5.14 9.28 -16.48
N ILE A 225 5.55 9.11 -15.22
CA ILE A 225 5.39 10.15 -14.18
C ILE A 225 6.05 11.47 -14.63
N ILE A 226 7.26 11.39 -15.18
CA ILE A 226 7.99 12.55 -15.68
C ILE A 226 7.34 13.11 -16.97
N LYS A 227 7.07 12.23 -17.94
CA LYS A 227 6.54 12.62 -19.25
C LYS A 227 5.15 13.25 -19.17
N ASP A 228 4.31 12.72 -18.27
CA ASP A 228 2.94 13.23 -18.07
C ASP A 228 2.91 14.50 -17.20
N GLY A 229 4.08 14.99 -16.76
CA GLY A 229 4.21 16.22 -16.00
C GLY A 229 3.72 16.13 -14.55
N TRP A 230 3.67 14.92 -13.98
CA TRP A 230 3.26 14.75 -12.59
C TRP A 230 4.36 15.17 -11.61
N ALA A 231 5.62 15.03 -12.00
CA ALA A 231 6.78 15.50 -11.28
C ALA A 231 7.95 15.79 -12.24
N SER A 232 8.90 16.61 -11.80
CA SER A 232 10.18 16.82 -12.51
C SER A 232 11.23 15.75 -12.19
N SER A 233 11.06 15.06 -11.07
CA SER A 233 11.84 13.90 -10.64
C SER A 233 10.96 12.94 -9.88
N ALA A 234 11.24 11.64 -9.96
CA ALA A 234 10.51 10.61 -9.25
C ALA A 234 11.44 9.47 -8.83
N HIS A 235 11.01 8.77 -7.80
CA HIS A 235 11.71 7.62 -7.25
C HIS A 235 10.85 6.36 -7.35
N GLY A 236 11.52 5.20 -7.45
CA GLY A 236 10.89 3.89 -7.41
C GLY A 236 11.43 3.04 -6.28
N ILE A 237 10.58 2.25 -5.64
CA ILE A 237 10.99 1.22 -4.69
C ILE A 237 10.42 -0.11 -5.15
N GLY A 238 11.31 -1.03 -5.58
CA GLY A 238 10.95 -2.39 -5.93
C GLY A 238 11.36 -3.36 -4.81
N ILE A 239 10.41 -4.13 -4.27
CA ILE A 239 10.67 -5.06 -3.17
C ILE A 239 10.32 -6.48 -3.60
N ASP A 240 11.26 -7.39 -3.39
CA ASP A 240 11.09 -8.80 -3.74
C ASP A 240 10.21 -9.53 -2.71
N GLU A 241 9.76 -10.74 -3.09
CA GLU A 241 8.98 -11.59 -2.20
C GLU A 241 9.75 -11.96 -0.93
N ALA A 242 9.03 -12.28 0.13
CA ALA A 242 9.56 -12.62 1.45
C ALA A 242 10.59 -11.60 1.99
N THR A 243 10.35 -10.31 1.68
CA THR A 243 11.27 -9.20 2.00
C THR A 243 10.47 -7.98 2.42
N ALA A 244 10.95 -7.26 3.44
CA ALA A 244 10.38 -6.00 3.86
C ALA A 244 11.46 -4.97 4.20
N MET A 245 11.10 -3.68 4.03
CA MET A 245 11.84 -2.53 4.57
C MET A 245 11.10 -1.98 5.78
N LEU A 246 11.82 -1.86 6.88
CA LEU A 246 11.40 -1.20 8.11
C LEU A 246 11.91 0.23 8.05
N VAL A 247 11.00 1.19 7.88
CA VAL A 247 11.35 2.61 7.69
C VAL A 247 11.02 3.39 8.95
N GLU A 248 12.05 3.95 9.57
CA GLU A 248 11.92 4.85 10.71
C GLU A 248 11.40 6.23 10.28
N PRO A 249 10.82 7.04 11.18
CA PRO A 249 10.35 8.40 10.87
C PRO A 249 11.44 9.30 10.26
N THR A 250 12.71 9.06 10.60
CA THR A 250 13.89 9.77 10.06
C THR A 250 14.22 9.38 8.62
N GLY A 251 13.50 8.42 8.03
CA GLY A 251 13.79 7.85 6.72
C GLY A 251 14.82 6.72 6.75
N ALA A 252 15.48 6.47 7.88
CA ALA A 252 16.40 5.33 8.01
C ALA A 252 15.62 4.02 7.80
N ALA A 253 16.13 3.18 6.89
CA ALA A 253 15.44 1.97 6.47
C ALA A 253 16.33 0.74 6.54
N THR A 254 15.83 -0.31 7.18
CA THR A 254 16.51 -1.58 7.36
C THR A 254 15.73 -2.69 6.67
N ARG A 255 16.42 -3.53 5.91
CA ARG A 255 15.84 -4.69 5.25
C ARG A 255 15.74 -5.87 6.21
N VAL A 256 14.60 -6.57 6.17
CA VAL A 256 14.39 -7.88 6.80
C VAL A 256 13.85 -8.87 5.77
N GLY A 257 13.99 -10.16 6.03
CA GLY A 257 13.60 -11.21 5.07
C GLY A 257 14.75 -11.61 4.14
N SER A 258 14.45 -12.29 3.03
CA SER A 258 15.43 -13.05 2.24
C SER A 258 15.87 -12.41 0.92
N GLY A 259 15.00 -11.62 0.27
CA GLY A 259 15.25 -11.02 -1.05
C GLY A 259 15.98 -9.67 -1.00
N ALA A 260 15.92 -8.93 -2.08
CA ALA A 260 16.53 -7.61 -2.21
C ALA A 260 15.48 -6.50 -2.35
N VAL A 261 15.92 -5.26 -2.14
CA VAL A 261 15.14 -4.04 -2.38
C VAL A 261 15.92 -3.16 -3.34
N TYR A 262 15.22 -2.59 -4.31
CA TYR A 262 15.79 -1.76 -5.37
C TYR A 262 15.20 -0.36 -5.26
N PHE A 263 16.06 0.62 -5.12
CA PHE A 263 15.73 2.04 -5.09
C PHE A 263 16.14 2.66 -6.42
N LEU A 264 15.14 3.15 -7.17
CA LEU A 264 15.31 3.72 -8.50
C LEU A 264 15.19 5.24 -8.45
N THR A 265 16.05 5.93 -9.19
CA THR A 265 15.98 7.40 -9.33
C THR A 265 15.86 7.75 -10.80
N SER A 266 14.82 8.50 -11.14
CA SER A 266 14.59 9.01 -12.50
C SER A 266 15.76 9.91 -12.96
N ASN A 267 16.06 9.91 -14.26
CA ASN A 267 17.12 10.74 -14.85
C ASN A 267 16.53 11.71 -15.87
N GLY A 268 15.95 12.81 -15.37
CA GLY A 268 15.36 13.85 -16.23
C GLY A 268 14.23 13.33 -17.12
N VAL A 269 14.04 13.95 -18.27
CA VAL A 269 12.98 13.61 -19.22
C VAL A 269 13.39 12.42 -20.09
N PRO A 270 12.53 11.38 -20.25
CA PRO A 270 12.85 10.27 -21.13
C PRO A 270 12.99 10.73 -22.58
N GLN A 271 13.95 10.13 -23.31
CA GLN A 271 14.24 10.45 -24.71
C GLN A 271 13.08 10.08 -25.64
N VAL A 272 12.47 8.90 -25.42
CA VAL A 272 11.25 8.46 -26.13
C VAL A 272 10.29 7.85 -25.11
N CYS A 273 9.16 8.50 -24.89
CA CYS A 273 8.05 7.99 -24.08
C CYS A 273 6.76 8.49 -24.71
N VAL A 274 6.30 7.77 -25.75
CA VAL A 274 5.10 8.09 -26.54
C VAL A 274 4.31 6.81 -26.83
N SER A 275 3.01 6.95 -26.99
CA SER A 275 2.12 5.81 -27.25
C SER A 275 2.50 5.06 -28.54
N GLY A 276 2.50 3.73 -28.45
CA GLY A 276 2.78 2.84 -29.59
C GLY A 276 4.26 2.78 -29.99
N SER A 277 5.19 3.30 -29.18
CA SER A 277 6.62 3.29 -29.46
C SER A 277 7.40 2.70 -28.28
N PRO A 278 8.44 1.90 -28.54
CA PRO A 278 9.30 1.37 -27.49
C PRO A 278 9.99 2.49 -26.69
N LEU A 279 10.04 2.30 -25.38
CA LEU A 279 10.62 3.27 -24.43
C LEU A 279 12.13 3.43 -24.67
N THR A 280 12.58 4.69 -24.73
CA THR A 280 14.00 5.03 -24.54
C THR A 280 14.12 5.98 -23.35
N TYR A 281 14.73 5.47 -22.28
CA TYR A 281 14.96 6.19 -21.04
C TYR A 281 16.25 5.71 -20.41
N THR A 282 17.29 6.53 -20.45
CA THR A 282 18.65 6.12 -20.10
C THR A 282 19.11 6.70 -18.78
N GLY A 283 20.05 6.01 -18.12
CA GLY A 283 20.77 6.52 -16.95
C GLY A 283 19.93 6.54 -15.67
N ILE A 284 18.92 5.68 -15.53
CA ILE A 284 18.15 5.56 -14.29
C ILE A 284 19.09 5.04 -13.19
N GLY A 285 19.28 5.84 -12.12
CA GLY A 285 20.08 5.42 -10.97
C GLY A 285 19.40 4.29 -10.23
N VAL A 286 20.16 3.30 -9.81
CA VAL A 286 19.69 2.17 -9.00
C VAL A 286 20.60 1.97 -7.81
N TYR A 287 20.00 1.78 -6.64
CA TYR A 287 20.69 1.30 -5.46
C TYR A 287 20.03 0.02 -4.95
N LYS A 288 20.76 -1.09 -5.00
CA LYS A 288 20.29 -2.39 -4.53
C LYS A 288 20.71 -2.60 -3.08
N VAL A 289 19.74 -2.87 -2.23
CA VAL A 289 19.92 -3.26 -0.83
C VAL A 289 19.74 -4.75 -0.69
N SER A 290 20.77 -5.43 -0.24
CA SER A 290 20.78 -6.85 0.10
C SER A 290 21.70 -7.10 1.30
N GLY A 291 21.60 -8.25 1.96
CA GLY A 291 22.40 -8.52 3.15
C GLY A 291 22.16 -7.49 4.26
N ALA A 292 23.24 -6.94 4.81
CA ALA A 292 23.22 -5.94 5.89
C ALA A 292 23.23 -4.48 5.38
N ALA A 293 23.05 -4.28 4.07
CA ALA A 293 23.00 -2.93 3.50
C ALA A 293 21.76 -2.17 4.00
N THR A 294 21.87 -0.85 4.09
CA THR A 294 20.83 0.06 4.56
C THR A 294 20.54 1.13 3.53
N PHE A 295 19.43 1.81 3.71
CA PHE A 295 19.04 2.96 2.88
C PHE A 295 18.37 4.02 3.75
N ASN A 296 18.43 5.27 3.34
CA ASN A 296 17.68 6.35 3.97
C ASN A 296 16.79 7.02 2.92
N LEU A 297 15.46 6.92 3.12
CA LEU A 297 14.46 7.45 2.19
C LEU A 297 14.40 8.99 2.20
N ALA A 298 14.72 9.63 3.32
CA ALA A 298 14.66 11.08 3.43
C ALA A 298 15.82 11.76 2.66
N THR A 299 17.00 11.13 2.64
CA THR A 299 18.18 11.63 1.90
C THR A 299 18.36 10.92 0.56
N TRP A 300 17.59 9.87 0.31
CA TRP A 300 17.66 8.99 -0.86
C TRP A 300 19.07 8.43 -1.09
N ALA A 301 19.71 7.95 -0.04
CA ALA A 301 21.07 7.46 -0.04
C ALA A 301 21.21 6.14 0.72
N GLY A 302 22.07 5.25 0.22
CA GLY A 302 22.32 3.94 0.82
C GLY A 302 23.75 3.75 1.29
N SER A 303 23.96 2.70 2.09
CA SER A 303 25.28 2.26 2.58
C SER A 303 25.40 0.74 2.54
N GLY A 304 26.56 0.23 2.12
CA GLY A 304 26.87 -1.21 2.07
C GLY A 304 26.17 -1.98 0.95
N GLY A 305 25.39 -1.32 0.09
CA GLY A 305 24.72 -1.93 -1.06
C GLY A 305 25.44 -1.72 -2.38
N THR A 306 24.73 -1.95 -3.50
CA THR A 306 25.31 -1.83 -4.85
C THR A 306 24.64 -0.70 -5.62
N ALA A 307 25.41 0.30 -6.03
CA ALA A 307 24.94 1.37 -6.90
C ALA A 307 25.29 1.06 -8.37
N TYR A 308 24.35 1.26 -9.28
CA TYR A 308 24.51 1.09 -10.71
C TYR A 308 23.48 1.90 -11.50
N THR A 309 23.54 1.87 -12.82
CA THR A 309 22.54 2.50 -13.68
C THR A 309 21.86 1.46 -14.57
N VAL A 310 20.58 1.72 -14.87
CA VAL A 310 19.80 0.95 -15.85
C VAL A 310 19.32 1.90 -16.94
N SER A 311 19.31 1.40 -18.16
CA SER A 311 18.81 2.13 -19.33
C SER A 311 17.84 1.23 -20.12
N ALA A 312 16.76 1.83 -20.59
CA ALA A 312 15.90 1.26 -21.63
C ALA A 312 16.30 1.93 -22.97
N ASN A 313 16.69 1.17 -23.97
CA ASN A 313 16.98 1.63 -25.31
C ASN A 313 16.07 0.90 -26.31
N ALA A 314 15.14 1.62 -26.91
CA ALA A 314 14.12 1.05 -27.80
C ALA A 314 13.44 -0.20 -27.18
N GLY A 315 13.08 -0.13 -25.91
CA GLY A 315 12.42 -1.21 -25.17
C GLY A 315 13.34 -2.31 -24.60
N ALA A 316 14.63 -2.28 -24.89
CA ALA A 316 15.59 -3.24 -24.34
C ALA A 316 16.30 -2.68 -23.11
N LEU A 317 16.28 -3.43 -22.00
CA LEU A 317 17.01 -3.04 -20.78
C LEU A 317 18.48 -3.41 -20.86
N SER A 318 19.32 -2.53 -20.33
CA SER A 318 20.72 -2.76 -20.06
C SER A 318 21.13 -2.22 -18.70
N SER A 319 22.18 -2.75 -18.11
CA SER A 319 22.69 -2.35 -16.80
C SER A 319 24.19 -2.16 -16.82
N SER A 320 24.70 -1.13 -16.15
CA SER A 320 26.15 -0.92 -15.95
C SER A 320 26.78 -1.97 -15.03
N ASN A 321 25.95 -2.76 -14.31
CA ASN A 321 26.39 -3.83 -13.41
C ASN A 321 26.41 -5.21 -14.08
N GLY A 322 26.08 -5.32 -15.37
CA GLY A 322 26.00 -6.61 -16.09
C GLY A 322 24.73 -7.41 -15.80
N SER A 323 24.00 -7.12 -14.74
CA SER A 323 22.70 -7.71 -14.40
C SER A 323 21.68 -6.61 -14.09
N ILE A 324 20.42 -6.85 -14.43
CA ILE A 324 19.33 -5.93 -14.06
C ILE A 324 19.00 -6.06 -12.56
N TYR A 325 19.06 -7.29 -12.04
CA TYR A 325 18.75 -7.65 -10.65
C TYR A 325 20.00 -7.94 -9.81
#